data_8446fa4770db4c5222a41676bda26037
#
_entry.id   8446fa4770db4c5222a41676bda26037
#
_cell.length_a   1.000
_cell.length_b   1.000
_cell.length_c   1.000
_cell.angle_alpha   90.00
_cell.angle_beta   90.00
_cell.angle_gamma   90.00
#
_symmetry.space_group_name_H-M   'P 1'
#
loop_
_entity.id
_entity.type
_entity.pdbx_description
1 polymer ?
#
loop_
_entity_poly.entity_id
_entity_poly.type
_entity_poly.pdbx_seq_one_letter_code
_entity_poly.pdbx_strand_id
1 'polypeptide(L)'
;PYVDAESIRYLRFPGGSTNTVSHRYGGNGIMKALKAQAEDKGYHWIDWNVCAEDATASHPDAAQILRNIRRDADGQDTCVVLLHDTKATGQTVKALPDMIAYFREQGYNFCTVAQMDALQCETK
;
A
#
# COMPACT_ATOMS: atom_id res chain seq x y z
N PRO A 1 -12.01 20.66 -9.19
CA PRO A 1 -11.27 19.53 -8.60
C PRO A 1 -12.25 18.41 -8.24
N TYR A 2 -11.82 17.15 -8.41
CA TYR A 2 -12.66 15.97 -8.10
C TYR A 2 -12.55 15.57 -6.62
N VAL A 3 -11.59 16.14 -5.90
CA VAL A 3 -11.30 15.84 -4.49
C VAL A 3 -10.97 17.15 -3.79
N ASP A 4 -11.47 17.31 -2.57
CA ASP A 4 -11.01 18.37 -1.69
C ASP A 4 -9.60 18.03 -1.18
N ALA A 5 -8.62 18.81 -1.61
CA ALA A 5 -7.21 18.57 -1.27
C ALA A 5 -6.96 18.68 0.25
N GLU A 6 -7.74 19.50 0.96
CA GLU A 6 -7.60 19.68 2.41
C GLU A 6 -8.15 18.48 3.21
N SER A 7 -8.97 17.62 2.58
CA SER A 7 -9.43 16.38 3.20
C SER A 7 -8.41 15.24 3.14
N ILE A 8 -7.37 15.35 2.31
CA ILE A 8 -6.34 14.33 2.16
C ILE A 8 -5.42 14.37 3.39
N ARG A 9 -5.33 13.25 4.11
CA ARG A 9 -4.50 13.10 5.32
C ARG A 9 -3.48 11.98 5.21
N TYR A 10 -3.60 11.11 4.21
CA TYR A 10 -2.75 9.94 4.04
C TYR A 10 -1.93 10.01 2.77
N LEU A 11 -0.69 9.60 2.86
CA LEU A 11 0.21 9.49 1.73
C LEU A 11 0.99 8.16 1.78
N ARG A 12 1.57 7.79 0.68
CA ARG A 12 2.52 6.68 0.58
C ARG A 12 3.79 7.17 -0.09
N PHE A 13 4.92 6.92 0.55
CA PHE A 13 6.21 7.24 -0.05
C PHE A 13 6.53 6.26 -1.18
N PRO A 14 6.99 6.72 -2.35
CA PRO A 14 7.50 5.84 -3.40
C PRO A 14 8.60 4.92 -2.85
N GLY A 15 8.42 3.61 -3.02
CA GLY A 15 9.33 2.60 -2.46
C GLY A 15 9.24 2.39 -0.95
N GLY A 16 8.23 3.00 -0.28
CA GLY A 16 7.99 2.87 1.15
C GLY A 16 8.78 3.84 2.03
N SER A 17 8.37 3.94 3.29
CA SER A 17 8.94 4.90 4.26
C SER A 17 10.36 4.56 4.71
N THR A 18 10.86 3.38 4.38
CA THR A 18 12.20 2.89 4.71
C THR A 18 13.09 2.66 3.49
N ASN A 19 12.67 3.13 2.30
CA ASN A 19 13.42 2.90 1.08
C ASN A 19 14.82 3.54 1.15
N THR A 20 15.80 2.87 0.55
CA THR A 20 17.19 3.33 0.48
C THR A 20 17.56 3.94 -0.86
N VAL A 21 16.72 3.80 -1.87
CA VAL A 21 16.95 4.38 -3.22
C VAL A 21 17.02 5.91 -3.14
N SER A 22 16.21 6.50 -2.27
CA SER A 22 16.18 7.95 -1.98
C SER A 22 17.53 8.50 -1.49
N HIS A 23 18.40 7.68 -0.91
CA HIS A 23 19.72 8.10 -0.44
C HIS A 23 20.59 8.69 -1.56
N ARG A 24 20.37 8.28 -2.81
CA ARG A 24 21.07 8.81 -4.00
C ARG A 24 20.74 10.28 -4.27
N TYR A 25 19.61 10.76 -3.77
CA TYR A 25 19.07 12.09 -4.07
C TYR A 25 19.13 13.05 -2.88
N GLY A 26 19.19 12.55 -1.64
CA GLY A 26 19.17 13.38 -0.45
C GLY A 26 19.96 12.83 0.75
N GLY A 27 20.83 11.83 0.50
CA GLY A 27 21.65 11.21 1.54
C GLY A 27 20.85 10.31 2.50
N ASN A 28 21.56 9.71 3.45
CA ASN A 28 20.98 8.70 4.36
C ASN A 28 19.90 9.25 5.31
N GLY A 29 19.82 10.57 5.49
CA GLY A 29 18.82 11.23 6.34
C GLY A 29 17.54 11.64 5.64
N ILE A 30 17.44 11.49 4.30
CA ILE A 30 16.34 12.05 3.51
C ILE A 30 14.96 11.54 3.97
N MET A 31 14.81 10.23 4.20
CA MET A 31 13.52 9.67 4.61
C MET A 31 13.09 10.13 6.00
N LYS A 32 14.05 10.34 6.92
CA LYS A 32 13.76 10.93 8.23
C LYS A 32 13.24 12.37 8.09
N ALA A 33 13.88 13.17 7.24
CA ALA A 33 13.46 14.54 7.00
C ALA A 33 12.08 14.62 6.33
N LEU A 34 11.82 13.77 5.32
CA LEU A 34 10.54 13.72 4.62
C LEU A 34 9.39 13.27 5.54
N LYS A 35 9.62 12.30 6.41
CA LYS A 35 8.63 11.87 7.41
C LYS A 35 8.29 13.01 8.38
N ALA A 36 9.29 13.69 8.93
CA ALA A 36 9.06 14.85 9.78
C ALA A 36 8.28 15.96 9.08
N GLN A 37 8.60 16.28 7.82
CA GLN A 37 7.85 17.26 7.02
C GLN A 37 6.41 16.83 6.74
N ALA A 38 6.16 15.52 6.54
CA ALA A 38 4.81 15.01 6.35
C ALA A 38 3.98 15.19 7.64
N GLU A 39 4.55 14.84 8.79
CA GLU A 39 3.93 15.02 10.11
C GLU A 39 3.63 16.49 10.41
N ASP A 40 4.59 17.39 10.21
CA ASP A 40 4.43 18.83 10.40
C ASP A 40 3.29 19.43 9.56
N LYS A 41 3.01 18.83 8.40
CA LYS A 41 1.90 19.21 7.50
C LYS A 41 0.59 18.48 7.81
N GLY A 42 0.55 17.66 8.85
CA GLY A 42 -0.64 16.89 9.23
C GLY A 42 -0.94 15.68 8.34
N TYR A 43 0.07 15.16 7.64
CA TYR A 43 -0.05 13.92 6.89
C TYR A 43 0.43 12.72 7.68
N HIS A 44 -0.27 11.60 7.51
CA HIS A 44 0.17 10.28 7.94
C HIS A 44 0.63 9.49 6.72
N TRP A 45 1.67 8.69 6.85
CA TRP A 45 2.07 7.77 5.77
C TRP A 45 1.66 6.34 6.10
N ILE A 46 1.39 5.59 5.06
CA ILE A 46 1.07 4.18 5.17
C ILE A 46 1.97 3.36 4.25
N ASP A 47 2.65 2.38 4.81
CA ASP A 47 3.37 1.36 4.06
C ASP A 47 2.43 0.17 3.74
N TRP A 48 2.98 -0.97 3.39
CA TRP A 48 2.24 -2.18 3.08
C TRP A 48 2.95 -3.40 3.65
N ASN A 49 2.21 -4.47 3.86
CA ASN A 49 2.74 -5.78 4.24
C ASN A 49 2.36 -6.89 3.25
N VAL A 50 1.53 -6.59 2.26
CA VAL A 50 1.16 -7.49 1.16
C VAL A 50 1.48 -6.82 -0.17
N CYS A 51 2.38 -7.43 -0.97
CA CYS A 51 2.79 -6.89 -2.25
C CYS A 51 2.36 -7.79 -3.41
N ALA A 52 1.61 -7.23 -4.34
CA ALA A 52 1.20 -7.94 -5.56
C ALA A 52 2.37 -8.21 -6.52
N GLU A 53 3.47 -7.46 -6.42
CA GLU A 53 4.59 -7.46 -7.36
C GLU A 53 4.16 -7.21 -8.82
N ASP A 54 3.05 -6.53 -9.00
CA ASP A 54 2.32 -6.35 -10.27
C ASP A 54 3.01 -5.39 -11.25
N ALA A 55 3.94 -4.56 -10.78
CA ALA A 55 4.70 -3.60 -11.57
C ALA A 55 6.18 -4.00 -11.75
N THR A 56 6.50 -5.27 -11.62
CA THR A 56 7.87 -5.78 -11.79
C THR A 56 8.22 -5.99 -13.26
N ALA A 57 9.52 -6.04 -13.57
CA ALA A 57 10.03 -6.28 -14.92
C ALA A 57 9.63 -7.67 -15.49
N SER A 58 9.19 -8.60 -14.65
CA SER A 58 8.70 -9.92 -15.06
C SER A 58 7.30 -9.88 -15.68
N HIS A 59 6.59 -8.75 -15.60
CA HIS A 59 5.22 -8.58 -16.11
C HIS A 59 4.29 -9.73 -15.71
N PRO A 60 4.02 -9.96 -14.42
CA PRO A 60 3.25 -11.10 -13.95
C PRO A 60 1.82 -11.09 -14.52
N ASP A 61 1.29 -12.26 -14.80
CA ASP A 61 -0.12 -12.42 -15.13
C ASP A 61 -1.02 -12.33 -13.88
N ALA A 62 -2.34 -12.28 -14.09
CA ALA A 62 -3.31 -12.18 -13.00
C ALA A 62 -3.20 -13.33 -11.98
N ALA A 63 -2.89 -14.55 -12.46
CA ALA A 63 -2.73 -15.70 -11.59
C ALA A 63 -1.47 -15.61 -10.71
N GLN A 64 -0.36 -15.09 -11.26
CA GLN A 64 0.85 -14.85 -10.48
C GLN A 64 0.65 -13.74 -9.45
N ILE A 65 -0.02 -12.66 -9.82
CA ILE A 65 -0.39 -11.57 -8.91
C ILE A 65 -1.19 -12.11 -7.72
N LEU A 66 -2.21 -12.95 -7.98
CA LEU A 66 -2.99 -13.57 -6.92
C LEU A 66 -2.16 -14.50 -6.03
N ARG A 67 -1.23 -15.27 -6.59
CA ARG A 67 -0.30 -16.09 -5.79
C ARG A 67 0.58 -15.25 -4.86
N ASN A 68 1.10 -14.12 -5.34
CA ASN A 68 1.92 -13.21 -4.53
C ASN A 68 1.11 -12.64 -3.36
N ILE A 69 -0.13 -12.22 -3.62
CA ILE A 69 -1.05 -11.74 -2.59
C ILE A 69 -1.31 -12.82 -1.53
N ARG A 70 -1.62 -14.05 -1.93
CA ARG A 70 -1.88 -15.17 -1.02
C ARG A 70 -0.66 -15.50 -0.16
N ARG A 71 0.53 -15.49 -0.76
CA ARG A 71 1.79 -15.74 -0.05
C ARG A 71 2.02 -14.72 1.06
N ASP A 72 1.88 -13.43 0.74
CA ASP A 72 2.18 -12.35 1.69
C ASP A 72 1.07 -12.15 2.73
N ALA A 73 -0.17 -12.49 2.39
CA ALA A 73 -1.31 -12.39 3.31
C ALA A 73 -1.40 -13.54 4.32
N ASP A 74 -0.67 -14.63 4.10
CA ASP A 74 -0.70 -15.80 4.97
C ASP A 74 -0.26 -15.44 6.40
N GLY A 75 -1.10 -15.79 7.38
CA GLY A 75 -0.84 -15.50 8.79
C GLY A 75 -0.92 -14.02 9.21
N GLN A 76 -1.42 -13.13 8.35
CA GLN A 76 -1.60 -11.72 8.67
C GLN A 76 -3.01 -11.45 9.22
N ASP A 77 -3.11 -10.77 10.35
CA ASP A 77 -4.40 -10.30 10.90
C ASP A 77 -4.90 -9.05 10.17
N THR A 78 -3.99 -8.22 9.68
CA THR A 78 -4.27 -7.00 8.91
C THR A 78 -3.44 -6.96 7.65
N CYS A 79 -4.08 -6.75 6.50
CA CYS A 79 -3.43 -6.66 5.20
C CYS A 79 -3.55 -5.25 4.62
N VAL A 80 -2.41 -4.60 4.43
CA VAL A 80 -2.30 -3.39 3.62
C VAL A 80 -1.66 -3.78 2.30
N VAL A 81 -2.47 -3.80 1.24
CA VAL A 81 -2.06 -4.31 -0.07
C VAL A 81 -1.49 -3.20 -0.95
N LEU A 82 -0.33 -3.45 -1.56
CA LEU A 82 0.24 -2.58 -2.59
C LEU A 82 -0.13 -3.11 -3.97
N LEU A 83 -0.79 -2.25 -4.75
CA LEU A 83 -1.13 -2.43 -6.15
C LEU A 83 -0.75 -1.18 -6.94
N HIS A 84 -0.57 -1.31 -8.25
CA HIS A 84 -0.31 -0.18 -9.14
C HIS A 84 -1.45 0.00 -10.14
N ASP A 85 -1.77 1.27 -10.42
CA ASP A 85 -2.79 1.68 -11.39
C ASP A 85 -2.12 2.44 -12.54
N THR A 86 -1.57 1.70 -13.50
CA THR A 86 -0.91 2.24 -14.68
C THR A 86 -1.39 1.49 -15.94
N LYS A 87 -1.11 2.07 -17.12
CA LYS A 87 -1.40 1.38 -18.40
C LYS A 87 -0.69 0.03 -18.52
N ALA A 88 0.46 -0.13 -17.88
CA ALA A 88 1.25 -1.36 -17.92
C ALA A 88 0.73 -2.47 -16.99
N THR A 89 -0.12 -2.13 -16.02
CA THR A 89 -0.61 -3.06 -14.99
C THR A 89 -2.03 -3.54 -15.22
N GLY A 90 -2.43 -3.74 -16.47
CA GLY A 90 -3.77 -4.26 -16.80
C GLY A 90 -4.08 -5.66 -16.24
N GLN A 91 -3.07 -6.46 -15.90
CA GLN A 91 -3.25 -7.74 -15.23
C GLN A 91 -3.70 -7.57 -13.76
N THR A 92 -3.34 -6.46 -13.11
CA THR A 92 -3.82 -6.11 -11.76
C THR A 92 -5.34 -5.95 -11.76
N VAL A 93 -5.90 -5.24 -12.74
CA VAL A 93 -7.35 -5.07 -12.88
C VAL A 93 -8.05 -6.42 -13.08
N LYS A 94 -7.46 -7.32 -13.87
CA LYS A 94 -8.00 -8.67 -14.09
C LYS A 94 -7.96 -9.53 -12.84
N ALA A 95 -6.93 -9.38 -12.00
CA ALA A 95 -6.76 -10.13 -10.76
C ALA A 95 -7.65 -9.60 -9.62
N LEU A 96 -8.09 -8.35 -9.69
CA LEU A 96 -8.77 -7.68 -8.58
C LEU A 96 -10.04 -8.40 -8.08
N PRO A 97 -10.95 -8.91 -8.92
CA PRO A 97 -12.11 -9.66 -8.45
C PRO A 97 -11.73 -10.89 -7.61
N ASP A 98 -10.73 -11.65 -8.07
CA ASP A 98 -10.27 -12.86 -7.38
C ASP A 98 -9.52 -12.53 -6.07
N MET A 99 -8.79 -11.42 -6.04
CA MET A 99 -8.17 -10.91 -4.80
C MET A 99 -9.23 -10.55 -3.75
N ILE A 100 -10.28 -9.84 -4.16
CA ILE A 100 -11.38 -9.46 -3.27
C ILE A 100 -12.11 -10.72 -2.75
N ALA A 101 -12.39 -11.68 -3.64
CA ALA A 101 -13.01 -12.95 -3.26
C ALA A 101 -12.13 -13.70 -2.24
N TYR A 102 -10.84 -13.82 -2.51
CA TYR A 102 -9.88 -14.46 -1.60
C TYR A 102 -9.91 -13.86 -0.20
N PHE A 103 -9.77 -12.53 -0.06
CA PHE A 103 -9.78 -11.90 1.26
C PHE A 103 -11.12 -12.11 2.00
N ARG A 104 -12.25 -12.06 1.30
CA ARG A 104 -13.56 -12.35 1.88
C ARG A 104 -13.68 -13.79 2.36
N GLU A 105 -13.20 -14.75 1.58
CA GLU A 105 -13.17 -16.18 1.94
C GLU A 105 -12.28 -16.45 3.15
N GLN A 106 -11.20 -15.68 3.32
CA GLN A 106 -10.34 -15.74 4.50
C GLN A 106 -10.91 -14.99 5.72
N GLY A 107 -12.09 -14.39 5.62
CA GLY A 107 -12.77 -13.70 6.71
C GLY A 107 -12.36 -12.26 6.93
N TYR A 108 -11.58 -11.66 6.03
CA TYR A 108 -11.21 -10.25 6.14
C TYR A 108 -12.38 -9.31 5.83
N ASN A 109 -12.45 -8.22 6.59
CA ASN A 109 -13.30 -7.08 6.29
C ASN A 109 -12.49 -5.98 5.61
N PHE A 110 -13.07 -5.34 4.60
CA PHE A 110 -12.45 -4.19 3.94
C PHE A 110 -12.78 -2.91 4.67
N CYS A 111 -11.79 -2.07 4.86
CA CYS A 111 -11.96 -0.74 5.43
C CYS A 111 -11.11 0.29 4.67
N THR A 112 -11.41 1.56 4.87
CA THR A 112 -10.54 2.65 4.42
C THR A 112 -9.32 2.76 5.31
N VAL A 113 -8.26 3.43 4.82
CA VAL A 113 -7.06 3.71 5.62
C VAL A 113 -7.41 4.47 6.91
N ALA A 114 -8.32 5.44 6.81
CA ALA A 114 -8.75 6.22 7.98
C ALA A 114 -9.47 5.35 9.04
N GLN A 115 -10.30 4.40 8.61
CA GLN A 115 -10.95 3.45 9.53
C GLN A 115 -9.94 2.50 10.17
N MET A 116 -8.96 2.03 9.42
CA MET A 116 -7.89 1.18 9.95
C MET A 116 -7.06 1.91 11.01
N ASP A 117 -6.69 3.17 10.75
CA ASP A 117 -5.92 4.01 11.67
C ASP A 117 -6.69 4.24 12.98
N ALA A 118 -7.98 4.53 12.90
CA ALA A 118 -8.85 4.68 14.06
C ALA A 118 -8.91 3.40 14.93
N LEU A 119 -9.05 2.22 14.31
CA LEU A 119 -9.08 0.92 15.01
C LEU A 119 -7.74 0.63 15.73
N GLN A 120 -6.61 0.99 15.13
CA GLN A 120 -5.30 0.83 15.78
C GLN A 120 -5.08 1.77 16.96
N CYS A 121 -5.74 2.93 16.97
CA CYS A 121 -5.70 3.86 18.10
C CYS A 121 -6.55 3.40 19.29
N GLU A 122 -7.65 2.67 19.06
CA GLU A 122 -8.52 2.14 20.12
C GLU A 122 -7.93 0.92 20.84
N THR A 123 -6.94 0.26 20.24
CA THR A 123 -6.30 -0.96 20.81
C THR A 123 -5.01 -0.67 21.58
N LYS A 124 -4.65 0.60 21.78
CA LYS A 124 -3.53 1.06 22.63
C LYS A 124 -4.04 1.68 23.91
#